data_66258204919898321bfaa9de3369db30
#
_entry.id   66258204919898321bfaa9de3369db30
#
_cell.length_a   1.000
_cell.length_b   1.000
_cell.length_c   1.000
_cell.angle_alpha   90.00
_cell.angle_beta   90.00
_cell.angle_gamma   90.00
#
_symmetry.space_group_name_H-M   'P 1'
#
loop_
_entity.id
_entity.type
_entity.pdbx_description
1 polymer ?
#
loop_
_entity_poly.entity_id
_entity_poly.type
_entity_poly.pdbx_seq_one_letter_code
_entity_poly.pdbx_strand_id
1 'polypeptide(L)'
;MKRYDRAYFDRWYRHSDVGVGQREFVTRKVMLAVAAAEFVLGRRIASVLDVGCGEGIWRAPLLKLRPGISYLGFDSSEYAIARWGAKRNLKLAGLAEMPKQKLARAYDLVVCADVLHYVSDAEARAGLKVIAKKTRGAAFIEAFTNADAIDGDHDHFQDRSPARYRQLIAGAGLVAMGLHLYVTKAAM
;
A
#
# COMPACT_ATOMS: atom_id res chain seq x y z
N MET A 1 12.57 7.63 15.91
CA MET A 1 12.12 6.87 14.74
C MET A 1 11.15 5.80 15.21
N LYS A 2 9.96 5.72 14.63
CA LYS A 2 8.94 4.71 14.98
C LYS A 2 9.48 3.30 14.74
N ARG A 3 9.24 2.41 15.70
CA ARG A 3 9.70 1.01 15.61
C ARG A 3 8.53 0.11 15.26
N TYR A 4 8.63 -0.56 14.13
CA TYR A 4 7.67 -1.58 13.69
C TYR A 4 8.19 -2.96 14.08
N ASP A 5 8.26 -3.21 15.40
CA ASP A 5 8.76 -4.44 16.00
C ASP A 5 7.62 -5.45 16.30
N ARG A 6 7.97 -6.53 17.01
CA ARG A 6 7.00 -7.56 17.40
C ARG A 6 5.85 -6.98 18.22
N ALA A 7 6.14 -6.09 19.18
CA ALA A 7 5.12 -5.53 20.06
C ALA A 7 4.11 -4.69 19.28
N TYR A 8 4.59 -3.93 18.27
CA TYR A 8 3.74 -3.20 17.33
C TYR A 8 2.76 -4.13 16.60
N PHE A 9 3.27 -5.23 15.98
CA PHE A 9 2.42 -6.16 15.24
C PHE A 9 1.49 -6.96 16.15
N ASP A 10 1.94 -7.34 17.36
CA ASP A 10 1.08 -8.02 18.33
C ASP A 10 -0.09 -7.11 18.72
N ARG A 11 0.16 -5.82 18.99
CA ARG A 11 -0.87 -4.84 19.36
C ARG A 11 -1.86 -4.59 18.21
N TRP A 12 -1.38 -4.24 17.03
CA TRP A 12 -2.22 -3.69 15.94
C TRP A 12 -2.73 -4.74 14.95
N TYR A 13 -2.10 -5.92 14.88
CA TYR A 13 -2.47 -6.97 13.93
C TYR A 13 -3.15 -8.17 14.58
N ARG A 14 -2.98 -8.38 15.92
CA ARG A 14 -3.45 -9.59 16.60
C ARG A 14 -4.43 -9.33 17.73
N HIS A 15 -4.30 -8.22 18.44
CA HIS A 15 -5.04 -7.96 19.68
C HIS A 15 -5.99 -6.75 19.63
N SER A 16 -6.09 -6.05 18.51
CA SER A 16 -6.94 -4.88 18.39
C SER A 16 -8.23 -5.19 17.64
N ASP A 17 -9.37 -4.87 18.22
CA ASP A 17 -10.68 -4.95 17.56
C ASP A 17 -10.81 -3.91 16.44
N VAL A 18 -10.01 -2.85 16.51
CA VAL A 18 -9.87 -1.79 15.48
C VAL A 18 -8.63 -1.95 14.62
N GLY A 19 -7.95 -3.10 14.71
CA GLY A 19 -6.65 -3.33 14.06
C GLY A 19 -6.71 -3.49 12.56
N VAL A 20 -5.57 -3.20 11.94
CA VAL A 20 -5.29 -3.32 10.50
C VAL A 20 -5.59 -4.72 9.95
N GLY A 21 -5.65 -5.73 10.82
CA GLY A 21 -5.77 -7.15 10.49
C GLY A 21 -7.18 -7.72 10.35
N GLN A 22 -8.25 -6.92 10.39
CA GLN A 22 -9.61 -7.44 10.17
C GLN A 22 -9.74 -8.06 8.78
N ARG A 23 -9.65 -9.40 8.72
CA ARG A 23 -9.55 -10.17 7.48
C ARG A 23 -10.65 -9.85 6.47
N GLU A 24 -11.87 -9.65 6.95
CA GLU A 24 -13.01 -9.36 6.10
C GLU A 24 -12.87 -7.99 5.44
N PHE A 25 -12.45 -6.98 6.19
CA PHE A 25 -12.26 -5.62 5.68
C PHE A 25 -11.11 -5.57 4.64
N VAL A 26 -9.98 -6.20 4.93
CA VAL A 26 -8.89 -6.34 3.95
C VAL A 26 -9.34 -7.07 2.70
N THR A 27 -10.15 -8.13 2.85
CA THR A 27 -10.69 -8.87 1.69
C THR A 27 -11.56 -8.00 0.80
N ARG A 28 -12.42 -7.14 1.37
CA ARG A 28 -13.24 -6.19 0.60
C ARG A 28 -12.37 -5.17 -0.15
N LYS A 29 -11.33 -4.61 0.49
CA LYS A 29 -10.35 -3.71 -0.17
C LYS A 29 -9.66 -4.42 -1.35
N VAL A 30 -9.24 -5.67 -1.15
CA VAL A 30 -8.61 -6.48 -2.21
C VAL A 30 -9.56 -6.69 -3.38
N MET A 31 -10.82 -7.07 -3.13
CA MET A 31 -11.82 -7.28 -4.18
C MET A 31 -12.05 -6.00 -4.99
N LEU A 32 -12.20 -4.85 -4.33
CA LEU A 32 -12.36 -3.55 -4.96
C LEU A 32 -11.15 -3.19 -5.83
N ALA A 33 -9.94 -3.30 -5.27
CA ALA A 33 -8.71 -2.93 -5.97
C ALA A 33 -8.43 -3.84 -7.19
N VAL A 34 -8.68 -5.14 -7.06
CA VAL A 34 -8.54 -6.09 -8.17
C VAL A 34 -9.55 -5.81 -9.26
N ALA A 35 -10.83 -5.62 -8.93
CA ALA A 35 -11.87 -5.32 -9.91
C ALA A 35 -11.56 -4.04 -10.70
N ALA A 36 -11.13 -2.97 -10.01
CA ALA A 36 -10.74 -1.72 -10.66
C ALA A 36 -9.52 -1.89 -11.58
N ALA A 37 -8.47 -2.57 -11.14
CA ALA A 37 -7.29 -2.81 -11.95
C ALA A 37 -7.61 -3.64 -13.20
N GLU A 38 -8.45 -4.66 -13.07
CA GLU A 38 -8.88 -5.52 -14.19
C GLU A 38 -9.80 -4.78 -15.16
N PHE A 39 -10.66 -3.90 -14.66
CA PHE A 39 -11.49 -3.04 -15.50
C PHE A 39 -10.62 -2.13 -16.38
N VAL A 40 -9.62 -1.45 -15.78
CA VAL A 40 -8.68 -0.58 -16.52
C VAL A 40 -7.85 -1.36 -17.53
N LEU A 41 -7.42 -2.57 -17.18
CA LEU A 41 -6.57 -3.40 -18.03
C LEU A 41 -7.34 -4.18 -19.11
N GLY A 42 -8.65 -4.34 -18.98
CA GLY A 42 -9.45 -5.24 -19.84
C GLY A 42 -9.06 -6.73 -19.71
N ARG A 43 -8.32 -7.10 -18.66
CA ARG A 43 -7.87 -8.48 -18.42
C ARG A 43 -7.59 -8.72 -16.94
N ARG A 44 -7.43 -10.00 -16.55
CA ARG A 44 -7.02 -10.35 -15.19
C ARG A 44 -5.65 -9.80 -14.85
N ILE A 45 -5.47 -9.38 -13.58
CA ILE A 45 -4.16 -8.97 -13.06
C ILE A 45 -3.24 -10.19 -12.95
N ALA A 46 -1.95 -9.98 -13.22
CA ALA A 46 -0.89 -10.99 -13.11
C ALA A 46 0.19 -10.59 -12.10
N SER A 47 0.20 -9.33 -11.63
CA SER A 47 1.27 -8.83 -10.75
C SER A 47 0.79 -7.75 -9.81
N VAL A 48 1.27 -7.83 -8.55
CA VAL A 48 1.00 -6.86 -7.48
C VAL A 48 2.29 -6.41 -6.82
N LEU A 49 2.42 -5.10 -6.63
CA LEU A 49 3.43 -4.46 -5.79
C LEU A 49 2.71 -3.88 -4.56
N ASP A 50 3.15 -4.25 -3.36
CA ASP A 50 2.57 -3.79 -2.10
C ASP A 50 3.64 -3.01 -1.31
N VAL A 51 3.45 -1.69 -1.18
CA VAL A 51 4.41 -0.76 -0.56
C VAL A 51 3.94 -0.40 0.83
N GLY A 52 4.74 -0.71 1.85
CA GLY A 52 4.35 -0.66 3.26
C GLY A 52 3.44 -1.84 3.61
N CYS A 53 3.82 -3.03 3.14
CA CYS A 53 2.97 -4.23 3.20
C CYS A 53 2.82 -4.82 4.62
N GLY A 54 3.57 -4.33 5.60
CA GLY A 54 3.64 -4.93 6.93
C GLY A 54 4.01 -6.42 6.86
N GLU A 55 3.21 -7.26 7.48
CA GLU A 55 3.36 -8.71 7.38
C GLU A 55 2.82 -9.31 6.05
N GLY A 56 2.42 -8.49 5.07
CA GLY A 56 1.86 -8.92 3.79
C GLY A 56 0.42 -9.43 3.89
N ILE A 57 -0.43 -8.69 4.60
CA ILE A 57 -1.84 -9.07 4.85
C ILE A 57 -2.69 -9.11 3.58
N TRP A 58 -2.34 -8.33 2.56
CA TRP A 58 -3.02 -8.33 1.26
C TRP A 58 -2.76 -9.61 0.46
N ARG A 59 -1.61 -10.27 0.68
CA ARG A 59 -1.17 -11.40 -0.16
C ARG A 59 -2.15 -12.58 -0.16
N ALA A 60 -2.60 -13.02 1.01
CA ALA A 60 -3.45 -14.21 1.10
C ALA A 60 -4.81 -14.03 0.37
N PRO A 61 -5.58 -12.95 0.61
CA PRO A 61 -6.82 -12.71 -0.14
C PRO A 61 -6.58 -12.48 -1.63
N LEU A 62 -5.47 -11.83 -2.03
CA LEU A 62 -5.09 -11.69 -3.44
C LEU A 62 -4.89 -13.04 -4.12
N LEU A 63 -4.11 -13.94 -3.52
CA LEU A 63 -3.88 -15.28 -4.06
C LEU A 63 -5.13 -16.16 -4.08
N LYS A 64 -6.03 -15.97 -3.11
CA LYS A 64 -7.34 -16.65 -3.10
C LYS A 64 -8.21 -16.18 -4.26
N LEU A 65 -8.23 -14.86 -4.54
CA LEU A 65 -9.04 -14.27 -5.61
C LEU A 65 -8.44 -14.52 -7.00
N ARG A 66 -7.12 -14.50 -7.11
CA ARG A 66 -6.36 -14.69 -8.36
C ARG A 66 -5.17 -15.61 -8.13
N PRO A 67 -5.38 -16.93 -8.18
CA PRO A 67 -4.27 -17.88 -8.08
C PRO A 67 -3.20 -17.64 -9.15
N GLY A 68 -1.93 -17.76 -8.77
CA GLY A 68 -0.80 -17.61 -9.69
C GLY A 68 -0.32 -16.18 -9.91
N ILE A 69 -0.92 -15.14 -9.29
CA ILE A 69 -0.36 -13.79 -9.38
C ILE A 69 1.04 -13.70 -8.76
N SER A 70 1.89 -12.90 -9.37
CA SER A 70 3.18 -12.51 -8.79
C SER A 70 2.96 -11.38 -7.78
N TYR A 71 3.29 -11.64 -6.51
CA TYR A 71 3.22 -10.64 -5.43
C TYR A 71 4.62 -10.28 -4.94
N LEU A 72 4.89 -8.99 -4.76
CA LEU A 72 6.10 -8.47 -4.16
C LEU A 72 5.70 -7.38 -3.15
N GLY A 73 6.09 -7.56 -1.90
CA GLY A 73 5.89 -6.58 -0.83
C GLY A 73 7.18 -5.90 -0.41
N PHE A 74 7.08 -4.63 0.01
CA PHE A 74 8.14 -3.89 0.68
C PHE A 74 7.63 -3.32 1.98
N ASP A 75 8.44 -3.41 3.03
CA ASP A 75 8.18 -2.79 4.33
C ASP A 75 9.46 -2.37 5.02
N SER A 76 9.38 -1.36 5.87
CA SER A 76 10.52 -0.87 6.68
C SER A 76 10.76 -1.69 7.94
N SER A 77 9.87 -2.62 8.29
CA SER A 77 9.96 -3.46 9.48
C SER A 77 10.92 -4.63 9.28
N GLU A 78 12.07 -4.57 9.92
CA GLU A 78 13.00 -5.72 9.98
C GLU A 78 12.33 -6.98 10.57
N TYR A 79 11.47 -6.79 11.58
CA TYR A 79 10.73 -7.88 12.19
C TYR A 79 9.78 -8.59 11.20
N ALA A 80 8.99 -7.83 10.44
CA ALA A 80 8.08 -8.39 9.46
C ALA A 80 8.84 -9.13 8.35
N ILE A 81 9.96 -8.57 7.89
CA ILE A 81 10.80 -9.18 6.85
C ILE A 81 11.51 -10.43 7.37
N ALA A 82 12.10 -10.41 8.56
CA ALA A 82 12.73 -11.58 9.15
C ALA A 82 11.74 -12.74 9.32
N ARG A 83 10.50 -12.42 9.72
CA ARG A 83 9.45 -13.43 9.97
C ARG A 83 8.80 -13.97 8.69
N TRP A 84 8.54 -13.12 7.72
CA TRP A 84 7.68 -13.42 6.57
C TRP A 84 8.33 -13.20 5.20
N GLY A 85 9.50 -12.57 5.14
CA GLY A 85 10.16 -12.18 3.89
C GLY A 85 10.23 -13.30 2.88
N ALA A 86 10.85 -14.41 3.23
CA ALA A 86 10.99 -15.57 2.33
C ALA A 86 9.65 -16.22 1.96
N LYS A 87 8.75 -16.39 2.95
CA LYS A 87 7.47 -17.09 2.73
C LYS A 87 6.45 -16.28 1.92
N ARG A 88 6.52 -14.95 2.02
CA ARG A 88 5.52 -14.06 1.43
C ARG A 88 6.09 -13.15 0.33
N ASN A 89 7.37 -13.32 -0.01
CA ASN A 89 8.10 -12.48 -0.97
C ASN A 89 8.08 -10.99 -0.55
N LEU A 90 8.52 -10.73 0.69
CA LEU A 90 8.67 -9.38 1.23
C LEU A 90 10.13 -8.98 1.28
N LYS A 91 10.42 -7.70 1.06
CA LYS A 91 11.77 -7.12 1.08
C LYS A 91 11.82 -5.89 1.98
N LEU A 92 12.98 -5.67 2.60
CA LEU A 92 13.22 -4.53 3.46
C LEU A 92 13.43 -3.26 2.63
N ALA A 93 12.49 -2.35 2.67
CA ALA A 93 12.63 -0.97 2.22
C ALA A 93 11.42 -0.15 2.67
N GLY A 94 11.64 1.02 3.21
CA GLY A 94 10.59 2.01 3.45
C GLY A 94 10.24 2.79 2.19
N LEU A 95 9.24 3.67 2.31
CA LEU A 95 8.74 4.47 1.18
C LEU A 95 9.83 5.40 0.60
N ALA A 96 10.71 5.94 1.45
CA ALA A 96 11.84 6.78 1.04
C ALA A 96 12.88 6.04 0.20
N GLU A 97 13.05 4.74 0.44
CA GLU A 97 14.02 3.89 -0.25
C GLU A 97 13.48 3.30 -1.56
N MET A 98 12.18 3.44 -1.84
CA MET A 98 11.57 2.91 -3.07
C MET A 98 12.26 3.37 -4.35
N PRO A 99 12.75 4.62 -4.49
CA PRO A 99 13.49 5.04 -5.68
C PRO A 99 14.76 4.24 -5.97
N LYS A 100 15.37 3.66 -4.92
CA LYS A 100 16.61 2.85 -5.02
C LYS A 100 16.33 1.38 -5.36
N GLN A 101 15.06 0.94 -5.31
CA GLN A 101 14.70 -0.44 -5.56
C GLN A 101 14.72 -0.77 -7.06
N LYS A 102 15.40 -1.87 -7.41
CA LYS A 102 15.48 -2.35 -8.79
C LYS A 102 14.17 -3.07 -9.17
N LEU A 103 13.15 -2.31 -9.51
CA LEU A 103 11.87 -2.81 -9.99
C LEU A 103 11.91 -2.89 -11.52
N ALA A 104 12.09 -4.10 -12.06
CA ALA A 104 12.31 -4.31 -13.48
C ALA A 104 11.09 -3.98 -14.36
N ARG A 105 9.87 -4.14 -13.82
CA ARG A 105 8.61 -3.99 -14.57
C ARG A 105 7.62 -3.06 -13.88
N ALA A 106 6.55 -2.66 -14.58
CA ALA A 106 5.35 -2.13 -13.99
C ALA A 106 4.44 -3.28 -13.50
N TYR A 107 3.57 -2.98 -12.54
CA TYR A 107 2.66 -3.94 -11.92
C TYR A 107 1.22 -3.62 -12.30
N ASP A 108 0.40 -4.65 -12.39
CA ASP A 108 -1.00 -4.49 -12.76
C ASP A 108 -1.81 -3.82 -11.64
N LEU A 109 -1.45 -4.09 -10.39
CA LEU A 109 -1.97 -3.40 -9.21
C LEU A 109 -0.80 -2.99 -8.32
N VAL A 110 -0.81 -1.73 -7.86
CA VAL A 110 0.10 -1.24 -6.82
C VAL A 110 -0.72 -0.87 -5.59
N VAL A 111 -0.30 -1.33 -4.42
CA VAL A 111 -0.95 -1.04 -3.14
C VAL A 111 -0.04 -0.19 -2.27
N CYS A 112 -0.60 0.80 -1.59
CA CYS A 112 0.03 1.58 -0.53
C CYS A 112 -1.06 1.96 0.47
N ALA A 113 -1.35 1.07 1.41
CA ALA A 113 -2.43 1.24 2.37
C ALA A 113 -1.87 1.45 3.78
N ASP A 114 -2.38 2.44 4.50
CA ASP A 114 -2.00 2.78 5.88
C ASP A 114 -0.51 3.15 6.07
N VAL A 115 0.10 3.84 5.10
CA VAL A 115 1.54 4.20 5.11
C VAL A 115 1.76 5.71 5.09
N LEU A 116 1.08 6.42 4.20
CA LEU A 116 1.41 7.81 3.87
C LEU A 116 1.30 8.76 5.08
N HIS A 117 0.45 8.46 6.03
CA HIS A 117 0.27 9.27 7.23
C HIS A 117 1.36 9.08 8.30
N TYR A 118 2.34 8.20 8.07
CA TYR A 118 3.50 8.02 8.96
C TYR A 118 4.81 8.55 8.37
N VAL A 119 4.80 9.06 7.16
CA VAL A 119 6.01 9.51 6.46
C VAL A 119 5.96 11.01 6.16
N SER A 120 7.12 11.66 6.08
CA SER A 120 7.23 13.07 5.73
C SER A 120 6.74 13.33 4.30
N ASP A 121 6.48 14.60 3.98
CA ASP A 121 6.10 15.02 2.63
C ASP A 121 7.17 14.70 1.57
N ALA A 122 8.43 14.73 1.95
CA ALA A 122 9.54 14.41 1.04
C ALA A 122 9.53 12.92 0.69
N GLU A 123 9.38 12.05 1.71
CA GLU A 123 9.27 10.60 1.56
C GLU A 123 8.02 10.21 0.79
N ALA A 124 6.88 10.82 1.10
CA ALA A 124 5.63 10.62 0.38
C ALA A 124 5.78 10.96 -1.11
N ARG A 125 6.37 12.12 -1.45
CA ARG A 125 6.64 12.50 -2.84
C ARG A 125 7.56 11.52 -3.56
N ALA A 126 8.62 11.08 -2.91
CA ALA A 126 9.56 10.12 -3.48
C ALA A 126 8.91 8.77 -3.78
N GLY A 127 8.18 8.22 -2.81
CA GLY A 127 7.50 6.95 -2.97
C GLY A 127 6.34 6.99 -3.95
N LEU A 128 5.49 8.04 -3.91
CA LEU A 128 4.38 8.21 -4.84
C LEU A 128 4.81 8.30 -6.30
N LYS A 129 5.96 8.93 -6.59
CA LYS A 129 6.53 8.93 -7.95
C LYS A 129 6.88 7.53 -8.43
N VAL A 130 7.41 6.67 -7.55
CA VAL A 130 7.68 5.27 -7.88
C VAL A 130 6.38 4.50 -8.08
N ILE A 131 5.40 4.67 -7.19
CA ILE A 131 4.08 4.06 -7.30
C ILE A 131 3.47 4.42 -8.66
N ALA A 132 3.39 5.69 -9.00
CA ALA A 132 2.86 6.14 -10.29
C ALA A 132 3.60 5.51 -11.49
N LYS A 133 4.94 5.55 -11.48
CA LYS A 133 5.79 4.97 -12.55
C LYS A 133 5.60 3.45 -12.68
N LYS A 134 5.25 2.76 -11.59
CA LYS A 134 5.13 1.30 -11.54
C LYS A 134 3.68 0.80 -11.66
N THR A 135 2.70 1.69 -11.70
CA THR A 135 1.29 1.34 -11.92
C THR A 135 0.98 1.20 -13.41
N ARG A 136 0.47 0.04 -13.80
CA ARG A 136 -0.03 -0.23 -15.16
C ARG A 136 -1.55 -0.18 -15.21
N GLY A 137 -2.24 -0.84 -14.31
CA GLY A 137 -3.70 -0.84 -14.18
C GLY A 137 -4.14 0.21 -13.16
N ALA A 138 -4.25 -0.15 -11.90
CA ALA A 138 -4.64 0.76 -10.83
C ALA A 138 -3.65 0.77 -9.66
N ALA A 139 -3.65 1.88 -8.92
CA ALA A 139 -3.06 1.95 -7.60
C ALA A 139 -4.18 2.06 -6.55
N PHE A 140 -4.09 1.31 -5.45
CA PHE A 140 -4.88 1.49 -4.26
C PHE A 140 -4.03 2.23 -3.23
N ILE A 141 -4.40 3.47 -2.91
CA ILE A 141 -3.65 4.32 -1.98
C ILE A 141 -4.60 4.80 -0.91
N GLU A 142 -4.40 4.34 0.32
CA GLU A 142 -5.19 4.71 1.48
C GLU A 142 -4.33 5.42 2.51
N ALA A 143 -4.80 6.54 3.00
CA ALA A 143 -4.19 7.28 4.08
C ALA A 143 -5.26 7.97 4.89
N PHE A 144 -5.07 8.04 6.20
CA PHE A 144 -5.90 8.84 7.07
C PHE A 144 -5.47 10.31 7.04
N THR A 145 -6.44 11.18 7.18
CA THR A 145 -6.30 12.64 7.17
C THR A 145 -6.68 13.22 8.54
N ASN A 146 -6.42 14.48 8.75
CA ASN A 146 -6.87 15.18 9.96
C ASN A 146 -8.40 15.41 10.04
N ALA A 147 -9.15 15.02 9.02
CA ALA A 147 -10.61 15.05 9.03
C ALA A 147 -11.23 13.69 9.41
N ASP A 148 -10.41 12.64 9.54
CA ASP A 148 -10.87 11.31 9.88
C ASP A 148 -10.82 11.09 11.40
N ALA A 149 -11.82 10.40 11.97
CA ALA A 149 -11.74 9.88 13.32
C ALA A 149 -10.86 8.62 13.31
N ILE A 150 -9.72 8.69 13.99
CA ILE A 150 -8.73 7.61 13.98
C ILE A 150 -8.72 6.94 15.36
N ASP A 151 -9.19 5.70 15.42
CA ASP A 151 -9.08 4.83 16.61
C ASP A 151 -7.83 3.93 16.49
N GLY A 152 -6.69 4.49 16.09
CA GLY A 152 -5.50 3.73 15.75
C GLY A 152 -4.22 4.27 16.37
N ASP A 153 -3.13 3.97 15.71
CA ASP A 153 -1.80 4.40 16.12
C ASP A 153 -1.55 5.85 15.69
N HIS A 154 -1.40 6.73 16.68
CA HIS A 154 -1.09 8.15 16.47
C HIS A 154 0.41 8.47 16.52
N ASP A 155 1.28 7.51 16.81
CA ASP A 155 2.72 7.74 16.91
C ASP A 155 3.29 8.09 15.54
N HIS A 156 3.95 9.26 15.45
CA HIS A 156 4.46 9.83 14.19
C HIS A 156 3.39 10.16 13.12
N PHE A 157 2.13 10.24 13.49
CA PHE A 157 1.07 10.64 12.58
C PHE A 157 1.31 12.05 12.02
N GLN A 158 1.24 12.18 10.70
CA GLN A 158 1.38 13.45 10.00
C GLN A 158 0.00 14.08 9.82
N ASP A 159 -0.25 15.19 10.51
CA ASP A 159 -1.50 15.93 10.46
C ASP A 159 -1.71 16.62 9.10
N ARG A 160 -2.12 15.84 8.10
CA ARG A 160 -2.37 16.33 6.75
C ARG A 160 -3.85 16.39 6.43
N SER A 161 -4.24 17.50 5.79
CA SER A 161 -5.59 17.65 5.25
C SER A 161 -5.82 16.75 4.03
N PRO A 162 -7.09 16.43 3.70
CA PRO A 162 -7.44 15.73 2.45
C PRO A 162 -6.92 16.46 1.20
N ALA A 163 -6.92 17.80 1.21
CA ALA A 163 -6.37 18.61 0.12
C ALA A 163 -4.87 18.38 -0.07
N ARG A 164 -4.12 18.26 1.02
CA ARG A 164 -2.67 17.97 0.96
C ARG A 164 -2.36 16.63 0.34
N TYR A 165 -3.09 15.58 0.70
CA TYR A 165 -2.94 14.27 0.07
C TYR A 165 -3.29 14.30 -1.42
N ARG A 166 -4.38 14.98 -1.82
CA ARG A 166 -4.72 15.16 -3.23
C ARG A 166 -3.59 15.84 -4.02
N GLN A 167 -2.97 16.88 -3.45
CA GLN A 167 -1.82 17.55 -4.09
C GLN A 167 -0.61 16.63 -4.25
N LEU A 168 -0.26 15.85 -3.21
CA LEU A 168 0.87 14.93 -3.25
C LEU A 168 0.66 13.83 -4.30
N ILE A 169 -0.52 13.24 -4.34
CA ILE A 169 -0.87 12.14 -5.25
C ILE A 169 -0.96 12.64 -6.69
N ALA A 170 -1.67 13.75 -6.93
CA ALA A 170 -1.76 14.37 -8.26
C ALA A 170 -0.40 14.84 -8.77
N GLY A 171 0.45 15.40 -7.90
CA GLY A 171 1.82 15.81 -8.22
C GLY A 171 2.75 14.65 -8.60
N ALA A 172 2.39 13.41 -8.25
CA ALA A 172 3.08 12.21 -8.69
C ALA A 172 2.60 11.71 -10.08
N GLY A 173 1.54 12.29 -10.64
CA GLY A 173 0.97 11.89 -11.94
C GLY A 173 -0.16 10.86 -11.84
N LEU A 174 -0.75 10.71 -10.66
CA LEU A 174 -1.91 9.84 -10.43
C LEU A 174 -3.21 10.63 -10.44
N VAL A 175 -4.25 10.04 -11.03
CA VAL A 175 -5.60 10.60 -11.15
C VAL A 175 -6.55 9.76 -10.30
N ALA A 176 -7.34 10.41 -9.46
CA ALA A 176 -8.29 9.73 -8.58
C ALA A 176 -9.51 9.20 -9.35
N MET A 177 -9.89 7.96 -9.06
CA MET A 177 -11.13 7.33 -9.52
C MET A 177 -12.21 7.28 -8.42
N GLY A 178 -11.85 7.62 -7.19
CA GLY A 178 -12.66 7.43 -5.99
C GLY A 178 -12.30 6.17 -5.20
N LEU A 179 -12.79 6.07 -3.98
CA LEU A 179 -12.60 4.89 -3.09
C LEU A 179 -11.13 4.44 -2.96
N HIS A 180 -10.21 5.37 -2.78
CA HIS A 180 -8.75 5.14 -2.68
C HIS A 180 -8.11 4.57 -3.96
N LEU A 181 -8.81 4.59 -5.09
CA LEU A 181 -8.32 4.10 -6.37
C LEU A 181 -7.78 5.23 -7.23
N TYR A 182 -6.66 4.95 -7.88
CA TYR A 182 -5.96 5.90 -8.74
C TYR A 182 -5.44 5.19 -9.98
N VAL A 183 -5.36 5.95 -11.08
CA VAL A 183 -4.76 5.50 -12.34
C VAL A 183 -3.71 6.50 -12.81
N THR A 184 -2.85 6.09 -13.73
CA THR A 184 -1.97 7.03 -14.42
C THR A 184 -2.72 7.72 -15.54
N LYS A 185 -2.29 8.93 -15.95
CA LYS A 185 -2.89 9.62 -17.10
C LYS A 185 -2.86 8.80 -18.39
N ALA A 186 -1.86 7.92 -18.54
CA ALA A 186 -1.74 7.06 -19.72
C ALA A 186 -2.75 5.90 -19.74
N ALA A 187 -3.41 5.61 -18.63
CA ALA A 187 -4.41 4.55 -18.52
C ALA A 187 -5.87 5.08 -18.67
N MET A 188 -6.02 6.38 -18.87
CA MET A 188 -7.30 7.05 -19.18
C MET A 188 -7.50 7.15 -20.68
#